data_81a88a617a32822bd3da3a17396a2c77
#
_entry.id   81a88a617a32822bd3da3a17396a2c77
#
_cell.length_a   1.000
_cell.length_b   1.000
_cell.length_c   1.000
_cell.angle_alpha   90.00
_cell.angle_beta   90.00
_cell.angle_gamma   90.00
#
_symmetry.space_group_name_H-M   'P 1'
#
loop_
_entity.id
_entity.type
_entity.pdbx_description
1 polymer ?
#
loop_
_entity_poly.entity_id
_entity_poly.type
_entity_poly.pdbx_seq_one_letter_code
_entity_poly.pdbx_strand_id
1 'polypeptide(L)'
;MNKAIDPALMHAAEATGTIPGVKMDAYWMPFTANRQFKKSPRLLARASGMHYWDDHGRQILDGVAGLWCVNAGHARPRIVQAIQQQAAELDFAPPFQMAHPKAFELAERVVQIGRASCRERV
;
A
#
# COMPACT_ATOMS: atom_id res chain seq x y z
N MET A 1 18.27 12.01 9.16
CA MET A 1 17.85 13.14 8.31
C MET A 1 16.72 12.64 7.43
N ASN A 2 15.50 12.90 7.85
CA ASN A 2 14.29 12.43 7.16
C ASN A 2 14.03 13.39 5.98
N LYS A 3 14.43 13.01 4.78
CA LYS A 3 14.09 13.78 3.59
C LYS A 3 12.64 13.44 3.28
N ALA A 4 11.71 14.29 3.71
CA ALA A 4 10.33 14.24 3.27
C ALA A 4 10.32 14.17 1.74
N ILE A 5 9.48 13.33 1.17
CA ILE A 5 9.24 13.29 -0.28
C ILE A 5 8.82 14.70 -0.67
N ASP A 6 9.59 15.31 -1.57
CA ASP A 6 9.40 16.69 -1.99
C ASP A 6 7.97 16.89 -2.55
N PRO A 7 7.16 17.75 -1.94
CA PRO A 7 5.84 18.06 -2.47
C PRO A 7 5.85 18.54 -3.92
N ALA A 8 6.95 19.13 -4.38
CA ALA A 8 7.12 19.57 -5.76
C ALA A 8 7.16 18.41 -6.77
N LEU A 9 7.65 17.22 -6.35
CA LEU A 9 7.56 16.00 -7.18
C LEU A 9 6.12 15.50 -7.32
N MET A 10 5.28 15.72 -6.30
CA MET A 10 3.85 15.38 -6.37
C MET A 10 3.08 16.35 -7.29
N HIS A 11 3.42 17.66 -7.26
CA HIS A 11 2.82 18.67 -8.15
C HIS A 11 3.32 18.59 -9.60
N ALA A 12 4.56 18.14 -9.84
CA ALA A 12 5.06 17.96 -11.20
C ALA A 12 4.34 16.83 -11.96
N ALA A 13 3.83 15.83 -11.25
CA ALA A 13 3.00 14.77 -11.84
C ALA A 13 1.62 15.27 -12.31
N GLU A 14 1.11 16.36 -11.74
CA GLU A 14 -0.16 16.97 -12.17
C GLU A 14 -0.06 17.72 -13.52
N ALA A 15 1.14 18.14 -13.94
CA ALA A 15 1.32 19.01 -15.10
C ALA A 15 1.68 18.27 -16.40
N THR A 16 2.21 17.05 -16.37
CA THR A 16 2.79 16.39 -17.56
C THR A 16 2.23 15.01 -17.89
N GLY A 17 1.35 14.43 -17.06
CA GLY A 17 0.68 13.16 -17.37
C GLY A 17 1.58 11.94 -17.47
N THR A 18 2.87 12.06 -17.15
CA THR A 18 3.82 10.95 -17.10
C THR A 18 4.74 11.17 -15.91
N ILE A 19 5.01 10.15 -15.12
CA ILE A 19 6.04 10.23 -14.09
C ILE A 19 7.38 10.36 -14.81
N PRO A 20 8.02 11.55 -14.80
CA PRO A 20 9.22 11.78 -15.62
C PRO A 20 10.32 10.82 -15.20
N GLY A 21 10.92 10.12 -16.18
CA GLY A 21 12.10 9.30 -15.97
C GLY A 21 11.89 7.86 -15.54
N VAL A 22 10.65 7.34 -15.51
CA VAL A 22 10.41 5.91 -15.26
C VAL A 22 10.85 5.08 -16.48
N LYS A 23 11.97 4.36 -16.33
CA LYS A 23 12.41 3.38 -17.32
C LYS A 23 11.77 2.03 -17.02
N MET A 24 11.08 1.44 -18.01
CA MET A 24 10.30 0.22 -17.84
C MET A 24 11.04 -1.06 -18.25
N ASP A 25 12.22 -0.95 -18.86
CA ASP A 25 12.87 -2.07 -19.51
C ASP A 25 13.34 -3.15 -18.55
N ALA A 26 13.86 -2.73 -17.38
CA ALA A 26 14.48 -3.63 -16.41
C ALA A 26 13.47 -4.43 -15.57
N TYR A 27 12.18 -4.02 -15.54
CA TYR A 27 11.17 -4.69 -14.73
C TYR A 27 10.25 -5.56 -15.58
N TRP A 28 10.17 -6.85 -15.23
CA TRP A 28 9.26 -7.80 -15.84
C TRP A 28 8.08 -8.05 -14.89
N MET A 29 6.91 -7.52 -15.24
CA MET A 29 5.71 -7.62 -14.40
C MET A 29 5.14 -9.04 -14.46
N PRO A 30 4.75 -9.64 -13.31
CA PRO A 30 4.06 -10.91 -13.25
C PRO A 30 2.66 -10.81 -13.87
N PHE A 31 2.12 -11.92 -14.35
CA PHE A 31 0.76 -12.03 -14.89
C PHE A 31 0.39 -10.96 -15.94
N THR A 32 1.37 -10.44 -16.67
CA THR A 32 1.20 -9.32 -17.60
C THR A 32 1.85 -9.60 -18.93
N ALA A 33 1.17 -9.28 -20.03
CA ALA A 33 1.75 -9.26 -21.36
C ALA A 33 2.72 -8.07 -21.50
N ASN A 34 3.94 -8.20 -20.99
CA ASN A 34 4.88 -7.09 -20.76
C ASN A 34 5.19 -6.26 -22.01
N ARG A 35 5.38 -6.89 -23.16
CA ARG A 35 5.65 -6.15 -24.40
C ARG A 35 4.49 -5.25 -24.84
N GLN A 36 3.25 -5.71 -24.63
CA GLN A 36 2.05 -4.94 -24.92
C GLN A 36 1.84 -3.84 -23.89
N PHE A 37 1.99 -4.18 -22.59
CA PHE A 37 1.86 -3.22 -21.50
C PHE A 37 2.83 -2.04 -21.64
N LYS A 38 4.10 -2.31 -21.95
CA LYS A 38 5.14 -1.28 -22.09
C LYS A 38 4.93 -0.33 -23.27
N LYS A 39 4.12 -0.70 -24.27
CA LYS A 39 3.73 0.19 -25.37
C LYS A 39 2.67 1.21 -24.97
N SER A 40 1.81 0.85 -24.01
CA SER A 40 0.75 1.72 -23.49
C SER A 40 0.54 1.40 -22.01
N PRO A 41 1.46 1.85 -21.15
CA PRO A 41 1.44 1.51 -19.73
C PRO A 41 0.28 2.20 -19.02
N ARG A 42 -0.27 1.52 -18.03
CA ARG A 42 -1.25 2.06 -17.11
C ARG A 42 -0.59 2.16 -15.74
N LEU A 43 -0.04 3.31 -15.44
CA LEU A 43 0.65 3.56 -14.18
C LEU A 43 -0.29 4.21 -13.20
N LEU A 44 -0.33 3.70 -11.97
CA LEU A 44 -1.08 4.30 -10.88
C LEU A 44 -0.10 5.14 -10.06
N ALA A 45 -0.36 6.44 -9.98
CA ALA A 45 0.53 7.40 -9.32
C ALA A 45 0.11 7.72 -7.89
N ARG A 46 -1.20 7.63 -7.58
CA ARG A 46 -1.75 7.98 -6.28
C ARG A 46 -2.99 7.13 -5.97
N ALA A 47 -3.28 6.96 -4.68
CA ALA A 47 -4.52 6.36 -4.22
C ALA A 47 -5.05 7.05 -2.96
N SER A 48 -6.38 7.11 -2.79
CA SER A 48 -7.03 7.61 -1.60
C SER A 48 -8.47 7.09 -1.52
N GLY A 49 -8.90 6.66 -0.34
CA GLY A 49 -10.24 6.12 -0.14
C GLY A 49 -10.49 4.90 -1.03
N MET A 50 -11.40 5.03 -1.99
CA MET A 50 -11.76 3.97 -2.94
C MET A 50 -11.25 4.24 -4.36
N HIS A 51 -10.32 5.18 -4.55
CA HIS A 51 -9.89 5.59 -5.86
C HIS A 51 -8.39 5.56 -6.01
N TYR A 52 -7.96 5.21 -7.22
CA TYR A 52 -6.63 5.48 -7.76
C TYR A 52 -6.65 6.72 -8.65
N TRP A 53 -5.50 7.28 -8.88
CA TRP A 53 -5.23 8.22 -9.96
C TRP A 53 -4.06 7.70 -10.78
N ASP A 54 -4.24 7.67 -12.08
CA ASP A 54 -3.15 7.32 -12.98
C ASP A 54 -2.14 8.48 -13.11
N ASP A 55 -1.09 8.24 -13.87
CA ASP A 55 -0.02 9.20 -14.13
C ASP A 55 -0.47 10.39 -15.02
N HIS A 56 -1.68 10.32 -15.58
CA HIS A 56 -2.36 11.41 -16.29
C HIS A 56 -3.38 12.16 -15.41
N GLY A 57 -3.47 11.83 -14.12
CA GLY A 57 -4.41 12.45 -13.19
C GLY A 57 -5.85 11.96 -13.30
N ARG A 58 -6.14 10.97 -14.15
CA ARG A 58 -7.46 10.39 -14.28
C ARG A 58 -7.82 9.57 -13.07
N GLN A 59 -8.98 9.82 -12.48
CA GLN A 59 -9.51 9.09 -11.35
C GLN A 59 -10.11 7.75 -11.80
N ILE A 60 -9.78 6.68 -11.08
CA ILE A 60 -10.21 5.31 -11.36
C ILE A 60 -10.78 4.72 -10.07
N LEU A 61 -12.01 4.20 -10.12
CA LEU A 61 -12.59 3.49 -8.98
C LEU A 61 -11.89 2.15 -8.78
N ASP A 62 -11.47 1.88 -7.54
CA ASP A 62 -10.95 0.57 -7.13
C ASP A 62 -12.10 -0.33 -6.65
N GLY A 63 -12.67 -1.11 -7.52
CA GLY A 63 -13.75 -2.06 -7.22
C GLY A 63 -13.30 -3.38 -6.59
N VAL A 64 -12.00 -3.58 -6.40
CA VAL A 64 -11.42 -4.85 -5.90
C VAL A 64 -10.51 -4.67 -4.67
N ALA A 65 -10.53 -3.50 -4.05
CA ALA A 65 -9.73 -3.17 -2.87
C ALA A 65 -8.22 -3.49 -3.06
N GLY A 66 -7.64 -3.05 -4.19
CA GLY A 66 -6.25 -3.33 -4.53
C GLY A 66 -5.95 -4.82 -4.61
N LEU A 67 -6.85 -5.62 -5.17
CA LEU A 67 -6.83 -7.09 -5.18
C LEU A 67 -6.79 -7.66 -3.74
N TRP A 68 -7.77 -7.24 -2.93
CA TRP A 68 -8.01 -7.66 -1.53
C TRP A 68 -6.97 -7.17 -0.51
N CYS A 69 -6.05 -6.29 -0.89
CA CYS A 69 -4.96 -5.85 -0.01
C CYS A 69 -5.30 -4.59 0.80
N VAL A 70 -6.29 -3.80 0.38
CA VAL A 70 -6.63 -2.50 0.99
C VAL A 70 -8.11 -2.38 1.37
N ASN A 71 -8.64 -3.40 2.01
CA ASN A 71 -10.06 -3.50 2.39
C ASN A 71 -10.56 -2.34 3.25
N ALA A 72 -9.67 -1.67 4.00
CA ALA A 72 -9.98 -0.47 4.76
C ALA A 72 -10.03 0.81 3.90
N GLY A 73 -9.67 0.71 2.62
CA GLY A 73 -9.45 1.84 1.71
C GLY A 73 -8.02 2.34 1.70
N HIS A 74 -7.65 3.01 0.61
CA HIS A 74 -6.30 3.54 0.37
C HIS A 74 -5.96 4.72 1.26
N ALA A 75 -4.69 4.83 1.62
CA ALA A 75 -4.08 5.98 2.30
C ALA A 75 -4.88 6.47 3.53
N ARG A 76 -5.45 5.57 4.30
CA ARG A 76 -6.19 5.91 5.52
C ARG A 76 -5.27 6.57 6.53
N PRO A 77 -5.52 7.83 6.95
CA PRO A 77 -4.57 8.59 7.76
C PRO A 77 -4.15 7.88 9.05
N ARG A 78 -5.09 7.26 9.75
CA ARG A 78 -4.79 6.52 10.99
C ARG A 78 -3.89 5.31 10.77
N ILE A 79 -4.08 4.59 9.66
CA ILE A 79 -3.25 3.42 9.31
C ILE A 79 -1.86 3.89 8.89
N VAL A 80 -1.79 4.90 8.01
CA VAL A 80 -0.51 5.47 7.55
C VAL A 80 0.31 5.99 8.74
N GLN A 81 -0.31 6.75 9.64
CA GLN A 81 0.36 7.27 10.83
C GLN A 81 0.88 6.15 11.75
N ALA A 82 0.07 5.11 11.98
CA ALA A 82 0.49 3.98 12.81
C ALA A 82 1.69 3.23 12.20
N ILE A 83 1.71 3.04 10.88
CA ILE A 83 2.84 2.43 10.16
C ILE A 83 4.08 3.31 10.28
N GLN A 84 3.96 4.61 10.05
CA GLN A 84 5.08 5.56 10.13
C GLN A 84 5.69 5.61 11.53
N GLN A 85 4.88 5.65 12.56
CA GLN A 85 5.33 5.65 13.96
C GLN A 85 6.05 4.35 14.29
N GLN A 86 5.45 3.21 13.95
CA GLN A 86 6.04 1.91 14.27
C GLN A 86 7.33 1.66 13.48
N ALA A 87 7.38 2.02 12.21
CA ALA A 87 8.59 1.88 11.40
C ALA A 87 9.74 2.78 11.88
N ALA A 88 9.43 3.93 12.49
CA ALA A 88 10.44 4.81 13.08
C ALA A 88 10.98 4.30 14.43
N GLU A 89 10.19 3.52 15.16
CA GLU A 89 10.56 2.96 16.48
C GLU A 89 11.21 1.59 16.36
N LEU A 90 10.56 0.67 15.67
CA LEU A 90 11.02 -0.68 15.41
C LEU A 90 10.35 -1.20 14.13
N ASP A 91 11.10 -1.26 13.06
CA ASP A 91 10.64 -1.71 11.73
C ASP A 91 10.61 -3.23 11.60
N PHE A 92 11.56 -3.92 12.23
CA PHE A 92 11.69 -5.37 12.18
C PHE A 92 12.33 -5.94 13.45
N ALA A 93 11.81 -7.05 13.92
CA ALA A 93 12.45 -7.88 14.96
C ALA A 93 12.54 -9.34 14.45
N PRO A 94 13.73 -9.95 14.45
CA PRO A 94 13.91 -11.32 13.97
C PRO A 94 13.17 -12.33 14.88
N PRO A 95 12.40 -13.29 14.34
CA PRO A 95 11.62 -14.24 15.15
C PRO A 95 12.45 -15.44 15.63
N PHE A 96 13.71 -15.21 16.00
CA PHE A 96 14.65 -16.22 16.52
C PHE A 96 15.00 -15.91 17.96
N GLN A 97 14.19 -16.37 18.89
CA GLN A 97 14.28 -16.09 20.34
C GLN A 97 14.14 -14.60 20.71
N MET A 98 13.79 -13.76 19.76
CA MET A 98 13.41 -12.36 19.90
C MET A 98 12.07 -12.16 19.22
N ALA A 99 11.35 -11.10 19.56
CA ALA A 99 10.03 -10.90 18.99
C ALA A 99 9.63 -9.42 18.95
N HIS A 100 8.75 -9.11 18.00
CA HIS A 100 8.13 -7.81 17.90
C HIS A 100 6.86 -7.78 18.78
N PRO A 101 6.71 -6.84 19.75
CA PRO A 101 5.55 -6.77 20.62
C PRO A 101 4.21 -6.71 19.89
N LYS A 102 4.15 -6.00 18.75
CA LYS A 102 2.94 -5.88 17.94
C LYS A 102 2.40 -7.20 17.39
N ALA A 103 3.26 -8.19 17.21
CA ALA A 103 2.83 -9.52 16.79
C ALA A 103 1.95 -10.20 17.86
N PHE A 104 2.33 -10.08 19.13
CA PHE A 104 1.56 -10.62 20.26
C PHE A 104 0.27 -9.83 20.48
N GLU A 105 0.32 -8.50 20.43
CA GLU A 105 -0.88 -7.66 20.52
C GLU A 105 -1.90 -8.02 19.44
N LEU A 106 -1.45 -8.20 18.19
CA LEU A 106 -2.33 -8.60 17.09
C LEU A 106 -2.92 -9.99 17.33
N ALA A 107 -2.08 -10.97 17.70
CA ALA A 107 -2.53 -12.34 17.95
C ALA A 107 -3.59 -12.39 19.06
N GLU A 108 -3.39 -11.66 20.14
CA GLU A 108 -4.37 -11.59 21.23
C GLU A 108 -5.71 -11.01 20.76
N ARG A 109 -5.69 -9.91 20.02
CA ARG A 109 -6.91 -9.30 19.45
C ARG A 109 -7.66 -10.25 18.52
N VAL A 110 -6.94 -10.95 17.66
CA VAL A 110 -7.54 -11.93 16.74
C VAL A 110 -8.18 -13.09 17.50
N VAL A 111 -7.53 -13.61 18.54
CA VAL A 111 -8.08 -14.68 19.40
C VAL A 111 -9.33 -14.21 20.13
N GLN A 112 -9.36 -12.97 20.63
CA GLN A 112 -10.55 -12.40 21.29
C GLN A 112 -11.75 -12.33 20.32
N ILE A 113 -11.54 -11.89 19.09
CA ILE A 113 -12.57 -11.85 18.05
C ILE A 113 -13.01 -13.29 17.70
N GLY A 114 -12.08 -14.22 17.51
CA GLY A 114 -12.35 -15.61 17.19
C GLY A 114 -13.12 -16.34 18.31
N ARG A 115 -12.81 -16.07 19.58
CA ARG A 115 -13.56 -16.64 20.73
C ARG A 115 -15.01 -16.19 20.78
N ALA A 116 -15.30 -14.97 20.38
CA ALA A 116 -16.68 -14.49 20.29
C ALA A 116 -17.48 -15.26 19.23
N SER A 117 -16.88 -15.65 18.11
CA SER A 117 -17.50 -16.44 17.05
C SER A 117 -17.56 -17.94 17.37
N CYS A 118 -16.65 -18.48 18.17
CA CYS A 118 -16.62 -19.89 18.57
C CYS A 118 -17.60 -20.22 19.71
N ARG A 119 -18.08 -19.25 20.49
CA ARG A 119 -19.04 -19.47 21.58
C ARG A 119 -20.43 -19.92 21.11
N GLU A 120 -20.74 -19.74 19.85
CA GLU A 120 -22.03 -20.17 19.27
C GLU A 120 -22.02 -21.62 18.72
N ARG A 121 -20.94 -22.37 18.86
CA ARG A 121 -20.80 -23.72 18.30
C ARG A 121 -20.48 -24.83 19.30
N VAL A 122 -20.71 -24.60 20.58
CA VAL A 122 -20.60 -25.66 21.60
C VAL A 122 -21.90 -25.74 22.39
#